data_1c9319316b7321763e5fcf3e36d8bbf8
#
_entry.id   1c9319316b7321763e5fcf3e36d8bbf8
#
_cell.length_a   1.000
_cell.length_b   1.000
_cell.length_c   1.000
_cell.angle_alpha   90.00
_cell.angle_beta   90.00
_cell.angle_gamma   90.00
#
_symmetry.space_group_name_H-M   'P 1'
#
loop_
_entity.id
_entity.type
_entity.pdbx_description
1 polymer ?
#
loop_
_entity_poly.entity_id
_entity_poly.type
_entity_poly.pdbx_seq_one_letter_code
_entity_poly.pdbx_strand_id
1 'polypeptide(L)'
;MGLLKNYEAINPFISCTIDSFNRLKPGFEAPICVVTSLGMSPDNPSRNRTILAGLIRDLDNDKATRIEMRSPNPYTNTYIALAAFYLSMLDGIKACVASGKDLKALEAEISKEAGVEGFYLETDRQYRTEEDVFEDFTAEERDRLFGKPPATVWENMCAFEKYPEKLAVLTDSGILKKEYAESFKQGALIRWETELLTRIIPENHQKVIAAKRLHTPDSSTDLDLALWNKIQALRTKLAKDSFDKASIFTCIRKAIAEGDFDTASDKQIEMAEVMLELRKLYNEYKQNIID
;
A
#
# COMPACT_ATOMS: atom_id res chain seq x y z
N MET A 1 18.42 -5.11 -6.42
CA MET A 1 18.07 -4.08 -7.40
C MET A 1 16.82 -4.45 -8.21
N GLY A 2 16.77 -5.59 -8.92
CA GLY A 2 15.65 -5.95 -9.80
C GLY A 2 14.27 -5.99 -9.13
N LEU A 3 14.17 -6.50 -7.90
CA LEU A 3 12.93 -6.50 -7.11
C LEU A 3 12.41 -5.08 -6.83
N LEU A 4 13.31 -4.15 -6.57
CA LEU A 4 12.95 -2.77 -6.25
C LEU A 4 12.53 -2.01 -7.51
N LYS A 5 13.33 -2.13 -8.59
CA LYS A 5 13.03 -1.45 -9.86
C LYS A 5 11.70 -1.88 -10.46
N ASN A 6 11.40 -3.18 -10.39
CA ASN A 6 10.21 -3.75 -11.04
C ASN A 6 9.03 -3.92 -10.07
N TYR A 7 9.10 -3.32 -8.87
CA TYR A 7 8.10 -3.54 -7.82
C TYR A 7 6.67 -3.15 -8.23
N GLU A 8 6.50 -2.08 -8.99
CA GLU A 8 5.18 -1.63 -9.44
C GLU A 8 4.48 -2.69 -10.32
N ALA A 9 5.22 -3.49 -11.08
CA ALA A 9 4.65 -4.63 -11.81
C ALA A 9 4.49 -5.90 -10.96
N ILE A 10 5.25 -6.03 -9.87
CA ILE A 10 5.14 -7.15 -8.92
C ILE A 10 3.93 -6.97 -8.01
N ASN A 11 3.72 -5.75 -7.51
CA ASN A 11 2.75 -5.45 -6.45
C ASN A 11 1.30 -5.89 -6.79
N PRO A 12 0.80 -5.76 -8.02
CA PRO A 12 -0.52 -6.29 -8.39
C PRO A 12 -0.72 -7.77 -8.05
N PHE A 13 0.30 -8.59 -8.22
CA PHE A 13 0.23 -10.03 -7.95
C PHE A 13 0.27 -10.40 -6.47
N ILE A 14 0.78 -9.51 -5.61
CA ILE A 14 0.99 -9.78 -4.18
C ILE A 14 0.08 -8.96 -3.26
N SER A 15 -0.53 -7.87 -3.76
CA SER A 15 -1.45 -7.01 -3.03
C SER A 15 -2.76 -6.83 -3.82
N CYS A 16 -3.50 -7.95 -4.01
CA CYS A 16 -4.63 -8.02 -4.93
C CYS A 16 -6.00 -7.95 -4.25
N THR A 17 -6.09 -7.69 -2.94
CA THR A 17 -7.34 -7.60 -2.19
C THR A 17 -7.44 -6.28 -1.43
N ILE A 18 -8.66 -5.84 -1.11
CA ILE A 18 -8.88 -4.61 -0.33
C ILE A 18 -8.11 -4.63 0.99
N ASP A 19 -8.11 -5.76 1.69
CA ASP A 19 -7.45 -5.90 2.98
C ASP A 19 -5.92 -5.87 2.89
N SER A 20 -5.33 -6.11 1.70
CA SER A 20 -3.90 -5.99 1.46
C SER A 20 -3.38 -4.60 1.81
N PHE A 21 -4.14 -3.56 1.46
CA PHE A 21 -3.75 -2.16 1.65
C PHE A 21 -3.87 -1.70 3.11
N ASN A 22 -4.58 -2.44 3.96
CA ASN A 22 -4.63 -2.13 5.40
C ASN A 22 -3.26 -2.31 6.07
N ARG A 23 -2.40 -3.16 5.52
CA ARG A 23 -1.03 -3.37 6.01
C ARG A 23 -0.04 -2.33 5.48
N LEU A 24 -0.35 -1.69 4.36
CA LEU A 24 0.51 -0.72 3.68
C LEU A 24 0.21 0.71 4.17
N LYS A 25 0.07 0.89 5.47
CA LYS A 25 -0.24 2.18 6.11
C LYS A 25 0.70 2.43 7.28
N PRO A 26 1.00 3.71 7.60
CA PRO A 26 1.75 4.06 8.80
C PRO A 26 1.14 3.40 10.05
N GLY A 27 1.98 2.93 10.96
CA GLY A 27 1.57 2.24 12.18
C GLY A 27 1.41 0.72 12.06
N PHE A 28 1.62 0.15 10.86
CA PHE A 28 1.80 -1.29 10.67
C PHE A 28 3.25 -1.58 10.27
N GLU A 29 3.78 -2.72 10.72
CA GLU A 29 5.12 -3.19 10.34
C GLU A 29 5.15 -3.74 8.89
N ALA A 30 4.53 -3.04 7.95
CA ALA A 30 4.53 -3.42 6.56
C ALA A 30 5.00 -2.25 5.70
N PRO A 31 5.84 -2.52 4.70
CA PRO A 31 6.47 -1.47 3.93
C PRO A 31 5.47 -0.78 3.01
N ILE A 32 5.46 0.54 3.09
CA ILE A 32 4.74 1.38 2.12
C ILE A 32 5.68 1.97 1.08
N CYS A 33 6.99 1.87 1.29
CA CYS A 33 8.02 2.50 0.46
C CYS A 33 8.81 1.44 -0.31
N VAL A 34 9.15 1.73 -1.56
CA VAL A 34 9.96 0.85 -2.42
C VAL A 34 11.43 1.08 -2.12
N VAL A 35 11.88 0.61 -0.97
CA VAL A 35 13.21 0.84 -0.42
C VAL A 35 13.75 -0.42 0.24
N THR A 36 15.08 -0.55 0.27
CA THR A 36 15.80 -1.63 0.98
C THR A 36 16.68 -1.08 2.09
N SER A 37 17.10 -1.97 2.98
CA SER A 37 18.20 -1.74 3.92
C SER A 37 19.15 -2.93 3.85
N LEU A 38 20.43 -2.65 3.81
CA LEU A 38 21.51 -3.64 3.71
C LEU A 38 22.27 -3.81 5.03
N GLY A 39 22.01 -2.91 5.99
CA GLY A 39 22.77 -2.77 7.23
C GLY A 39 23.95 -1.80 7.07
N MET A 40 24.48 -1.36 8.19
CA MET A 40 25.62 -0.42 8.23
C MET A 40 26.93 -1.10 7.83
N SER A 41 27.08 -2.38 8.11
CA SER A 41 28.23 -3.20 7.75
C SER A 41 27.85 -4.68 7.72
N PRO A 42 28.72 -5.59 7.20
CA PRO A 42 28.51 -7.02 7.30
C PRO A 42 28.28 -7.53 8.73
N ASP A 43 28.93 -6.91 9.70
CA ASP A 43 28.85 -7.28 11.13
C ASP A 43 27.73 -6.54 11.88
N ASN A 44 27.10 -5.55 11.23
CA ASN A 44 25.98 -4.80 11.76
C ASN A 44 24.80 -4.82 10.77
N PRO A 45 24.10 -5.96 10.68
CA PRO A 45 22.99 -6.13 9.75
C PRO A 45 21.81 -5.25 10.12
N SER A 46 21.04 -4.83 9.12
CA SER A 46 19.85 -4.04 9.33
C SER A 46 18.81 -4.80 10.15
N ARG A 47 18.15 -4.07 11.06
CA ARG A 47 16.94 -4.51 11.77
C ARG A 47 15.72 -3.67 11.41
N ASN A 48 15.85 -2.79 10.42
CA ASN A 48 14.76 -1.96 9.95
C ASN A 48 13.63 -2.84 9.37
N ARG A 49 12.40 -2.64 9.85
CA ARG A 49 11.20 -3.36 9.41
C ARG A 49 10.26 -2.53 8.56
N THR A 50 10.58 -1.25 8.35
CA THR A 50 9.76 -0.31 7.57
C THR A 50 10.08 -0.33 6.08
N ILE A 51 11.01 -1.18 5.67
CA ILE A 51 11.49 -1.35 4.29
C ILE A 51 10.74 -2.46 3.54
N LEU A 52 10.68 -2.37 2.21
CA LEU A 52 10.05 -3.34 1.33
C LEU A 52 10.84 -4.67 1.28
N ALA A 53 12.14 -4.58 1.08
CA ALA A 53 13.02 -5.72 0.94
C ALA A 53 14.23 -5.57 1.87
N GLY A 54 14.40 -6.49 2.81
CA GLY A 54 15.50 -6.51 3.76
C GLY A 54 16.54 -7.57 3.40
N LEU A 55 17.82 -7.26 3.52
CA LEU A 55 18.89 -8.25 3.55
C LEU A 55 19.05 -8.75 4.99
N ILE A 56 18.54 -9.94 5.25
CA ILE A 56 18.66 -10.60 6.55
C ILE A 56 19.95 -11.38 6.59
N ARG A 57 20.81 -11.08 7.54
CA ARG A 57 22.07 -11.80 7.80
C ARG A 57 22.00 -12.46 9.16
N ASP A 58 22.49 -13.66 9.22
CA ASP A 58 22.79 -14.38 10.45
C ASP A 58 24.31 -14.39 10.62
N LEU A 59 24.82 -13.83 11.71
CA LEU A 59 26.25 -13.68 11.94
C LEU A 59 26.95 -15.03 12.21
N ASP A 60 26.19 -16.02 12.72
CA ASP A 60 26.68 -17.33 13.06
C ASP A 60 26.43 -18.37 11.95
N ASN A 61 25.63 -18.03 10.93
CA ASN A 61 25.25 -18.95 9.87
C ASN A 61 25.04 -18.23 8.51
N ASP A 62 26.06 -18.14 7.72
CA ASP A 62 26.04 -17.53 6.38
C ASP A 62 24.95 -18.11 5.45
N LYS A 63 24.61 -19.39 5.65
CA LYS A 63 23.55 -20.07 4.84
C LYS A 63 22.13 -19.55 5.16
N ALA A 64 21.96 -18.86 6.27
CA ALA A 64 20.69 -18.22 6.64
C ALA A 64 20.56 -16.80 6.06
N THR A 65 21.59 -16.28 5.38
CA THR A 65 21.52 -14.99 4.67
C THR A 65 20.49 -15.07 3.55
N ARG A 66 19.53 -14.16 3.57
CA ARG A 66 18.42 -14.14 2.62
C ARG A 66 17.88 -12.73 2.38
N ILE A 67 17.16 -12.57 1.28
CA ILE A 67 16.34 -11.38 1.03
C ILE A 67 14.93 -11.69 1.53
N GLU A 68 14.40 -10.80 2.38
CA GLU A 68 13.05 -10.87 2.91
C GLU A 68 12.16 -9.81 2.22
N MET A 69 11.16 -10.26 1.45
CA MET A 69 10.12 -9.39 0.89
C MET A 69 8.96 -9.30 1.86
N ARG A 70 8.55 -8.08 2.23
CA ARG A 70 7.59 -7.84 3.31
C ARG A 70 6.16 -7.54 2.86
N SER A 71 5.97 -7.20 1.58
CA SER A 71 4.67 -6.79 1.03
C SER A 71 3.66 -7.93 0.77
N PRO A 72 4.04 -9.20 0.49
CA PRO A 72 3.06 -10.24 0.26
C PRO A 72 2.08 -10.42 1.42
N ASN A 73 0.80 -10.63 1.11
CA ASN A 73 -0.27 -10.84 2.09
C ASN A 73 -0.75 -12.32 2.07
N PRO A 74 -1.58 -12.75 3.03
CA PRO A 74 -2.07 -14.13 3.10
C PRO A 74 -2.87 -14.61 1.88
N TYR A 75 -3.42 -13.72 1.08
CA TYR A 75 -4.16 -14.05 -0.15
C TYR A 75 -3.27 -14.11 -1.40
N THR A 76 -1.98 -13.88 -1.26
CA THR A 76 -1.02 -13.93 -2.36
C THR A 76 -0.94 -15.36 -2.93
N ASN A 77 -1.08 -15.49 -4.24
CA ASN A 77 -0.77 -16.73 -4.91
C ASN A 77 0.75 -16.92 -4.94
N THR A 78 1.25 -17.86 -4.14
CA THR A 78 2.69 -18.09 -3.93
C THR A 78 3.42 -18.41 -5.23
N TYR A 79 2.81 -19.16 -6.15
CA TYR A 79 3.47 -19.52 -7.42
C TYR A 79 3.67 -18.31 -8.32
N ILE A 80 2.65 -17.46 -8.45
CA ILE A 80 2.72 -16.23 -9.25
C ILE A 80 3.70 -15.25 -8.61
N ALA A 81 3.64 -15.10 -7.29
CA ALA A 81 4.54 -14.22 -6.55
C ALA A 81 6.01 -14.64 -6.73
N LEU A 82 6.31 -15.92 -6.59
CA LEU A 82 7.66 -16.44 -6.80
C LEU A 82 8.13 -16.25 -8.25
N ALA A 83 7.26 -16.50 -9.24
CA ALA A 83 7.61 -16.24 -10.63
C ALA A 83 7.94 -14.76 -10.85
N ALA A 84 7.12 -13.83 -10.36
CA ALA A 84 7.36 -12.40 -10.48
C ALA A 84 8.67 -11.98 -9.78
N PHE A 85 8.93 -12.48 -8.57
CA PHE A 85 10.18 -12.19 -7.85
C PHE A 85 11.41 -12.70 -8.59
N TYR A 86 11.41 -13.95 -9.01
CA TYR A 86 12.58 -14.54 -9.70
C TYR A 86 12.85 -13.88 -11.05
N LEU A 87 11.81 -13.55 -11.83
CA LEU A 87 11.96 -12.83 -13.09
C LEU A 87 12.55 -11.43 -12.88
N SER A 88 12.05 -10.70 -11.88
CA SER A 88 12.60 -9.39 -11.51
C SER A 88 14.03 -9.48 -10.97
N MET A 89 14.35 -10.50 -10.17
CA MET A 89 15.72 -10.75 -9.70
C MET A 89 16.65 -11.05 -10.86
N LEU A 90 16.20 -11.87 -11.82
CA LEU A 90 16.96 -12.23 -13.03
C LEU A 90 17.25 -10.99 -13.88
N ASP A 91 16.29 -10.08 -14.03
CA ASP A 91 16.50 -8.82 -14.73
C ASP A 91 17.61 -7.98 -14.07
N GLY A 92 17.58 -7.83 -12.75
CA GLY A 92 18.64 -7.16 -12.00
C GLY A 92 19.99 -7.85 -12.12
N ILE A 93 20.05 -9.20 -12.10
CA ILE A 93 21.30 -9.96 -12.30
C ILE A 93 21.83 -9.74 -13.70
N LYS A 94 21.00 -9.81 -14.73
CA LYS A 94 21.40 -9.54 -16.13
C LYS A 94 21.99 -8.14 -16.28
N ALA A 95 21.35 -7.14 -15.70
CA ALA A 95 21.84 -5.75 -15.73
C ALA A 95 23.21 -5.62 -15.03
N CYS A 96 23.39 -6.24 -13.87
CA CYS A 96 24.68 -6.26 -13.17
C CYS A 96 25.78 -6.90 -14.01
N VAL A 97 25.52 -8.07 -14.59
CA VAL A 97 26.49 -8.79 -15.43
C VAL A 97 26.82 -7.97 -16.69
N ALA A 98 25.81 -7.42 -17.37
CA ALA A 98 26.00 -6.62 -18.57
C ALA A 98 26.79 -5.33 -18.29
N SER A 99 26.67 -4.75 -17.10
CA SER A 99 27.39 -3.53 -16.71
C SER A 99 28.90 -3.74 -16.57
N GLY A 100 29.36 -4.98 -16.31
CA GLY A 100 30.77 -5.29 -16.03
C GLY A 100 31.33 -4.60 -14.78
N LYS A 101 30.48 -4.03 -13.94
CA LYS A 101 30.88 -3.27 -12.75
C LYS A 101 31.26 -4.19 -11.59
N ASP A 102 32.18 -3.74 -10.76
CA ASP A 102 32.58 -4.43 -9.53
C ASP A 102 31.54 -4.26 -8.41
N LEU A 103 31.71 -4.97 -7.32
CA LEU A 103 30.81 -4.94 -6.16
C LEU A 103 30.65 -3.54 -5.56
N LYS A 104 31.73 -2.75 -5.54
CA LYS A 104 31.70 -1.39 -4.99
C LYS A 104 30.83 -0.46 -5.84
N ALA A 105 30.91 -0.57 -7.17
CA ALA A 105 30.08 0.19 -8.09
C ALA A 105 28.61 -0.28 -8.06
N LEU A 106 28.34 -1.58 -7.83
CA LEU A 106 26.98 -2.11 -7.64
C LEU A 106 26.37 -1.63 -6.33
N GLU A 107 27.16 -1.52 -5.26
CA GLU A 107 26.72 -0.96 -3.98
C GLU A 107 26.45 0.55 -4.10
N ALA A 108 27.27 1.27 -4.85
CA ALA A 108 27.03 2.68 -5.15
C ALA A 108 25.73 2.90 -5.91
N GLU A 109 25.39 2.02 -6.87
CA GLU A 109 24.14 2.07 -7.62
C GLU A 109 22.91 1.95 -6.72
N ILE A 110 22.87 0.98 -5.81
CA ILE A 110 21.72 0.77 -4.93
C ILE A 110 21.63 1.83 -3.82
N SER A 111 22.75 2.48 -3.52
CA SER A 111 22.87 3.48 -2.45
C SER A 111 22.83 4.92 -2.96
N LYS A 112 22.60 5.13 -4.26
CA LYS A 112 22.57 6.46 -4.84
C LYS A 112 21.40 7.29 -4.31
N GLU A 113 21.61 8.58 -4.19
CA GLU A 113 20.55 9.54 -3.85
C GLU A 113 19.63 9.79 -5.06
N ALA A 114 18.43 10.26 -4.78
CA ALA A 114 17.51 10.73 -5.82
C ALA A 114 18.14 11.92 -6.58
N GLY A 115 18.05 11.89 -7.91
CA GLY A 115 18.69 12.87 -8.80
C GLY A 115 20.06 12.44 -9.34
N VAL A 116 20.66 11.38 -8.78
CA VAL A 116 21.94 10.84 -9.27
C VAL A 116 21.68 9.80 -10.36
N GLU A 117 22.31 10.00 -11.52
CA GLU A 117 22.22 9.06 -12.63
C GLU A 117 22.87 7.72 -12.27
N GLY A 118 22.21 6.61 -12.61
CA GLY A 118 22.68 5.25 -12.42
C GLY A 118 22.69 4.46 -13.71
N PHE A 119 23.23 3.23 -13.68
CA PHE A 119 23.25 2.38 -14.87
C PHE A 119 21.99 1.50 -15.00
N TYR A 120 21.20 1.37 -13.92
CA TYR A 120 20.05 0.47 -13.90
C TYR A 120 18.85 1.01 -13.15
N LEU A 121 19.03 1.58 -11.95
CA LEU A 121 17.96 2.10 -11.12
C LEU A 121 17.52 3.50 -11.58
N GLU A 122 16.25 3.82 -11.37
CA GLU A 122 15.66 5.10 -11.76
C GLU A 122 16.37 6.28 -11.09
N THR A 123 16.50 7.39 -11.82
CA THR A 123 17.30 8.55 -11.38
C THR A 123 16.57 9.38 -10.31
N ASP A 124 15.26 9.48 -10.40
CA ASP A 124 14.40 10.33 -9.57
C ASP A 124 14.07 9.74 -8.20
N ARG A 125 14.58 8.53 -7.89
CA ARG A 125 14.25 7.80 -6.66
C ARG A 125 15.50 7.35 -5.91
N GLN A 126 15.30 7.16 -4.60
CA GLN A 126 16.24 6.53 -3.70
C GLN A 126 15.75 5.12 -3.34
N TYR A 127 16.65 4.15 -3.35
CA TYR A 127 16.30 2.73 -3.17
C TYR A 127 16.87 2.11 -1.89
N ARG A 128 17.67 2.84 -1.12
CA ARG A 128 18.25 2.37 0.15
C ARG A 128 18.12 3.42 1.23
N THR A 129 17.71 2.99 2.42
CA THR A 129 17.86 3.73 3.66
C THR A 129 18.05 2.77 4.83
N GLU A 130 18.83 3.17 5.82
CA GLU A 130 18.95 2.46 7.10
C GLU A 130 18.03 3.07 8.17
N GLU A 131 17.45 4.23 7.88
CA GLU A 131 16.54 5.00 8.75
C GLU A 131 15.12 4.43 8.72
N ASP A 132 14.34 4.71 9.78
CA ASP A 132 12.93 4.35 9.84
C ASP A 132 12.12 5.27 8.91
N VAL A 133 11.44 4.70 7.91
CA VAL A 133 10.73 5.50 6.91
C VAL A 133 9.51 6.24 7.47
N PHE A 134 9.02 5.88 8.65
CA PHE A 134 7.88 6.56 9.28
C PHE A 134 8.28 7.61 10.31
N GLU A 135 9.40 7.39 11.00
CA GLU A 135 9.88 8.29 12.06
C GLU A 135 10.79 9.38 11.50
N ASP A 136 11.64 9.03 10.51
CA ASP A 136 12.70 9.91 10.01
C ASP A 136 12.30 10.70 8.75
N PHE A 137 11.18 10.37 8.09
CA PHE A 137 10.71 11.02 6.86
C PHE A 137 9.27 11.48 6.96
N THR A 138 8.96 12.66 6.45
CA THR A 138 7.59 13.14 6.24
C THR A 138 6.87 12.33 5.15
N ALA A 139 5.55 12.43 5.06
CA ALA A 139 4.78 11.74 4.01
C ALA A 139 5.21 12.20 2.60
N GLU A 140 5.43 13.52 2.43
CA GLU A 140 5.85 14.13 1.18
C GLU A 140 7.26 13.67 0.77
N GLU A 141 8.18 13.55 1.73
CA GLU A 141 9.53 13.03 1.47
C GLU A 141 9.49 11.56 1.08
N ARG A 142 8.69 10.73 1.76
CA ARG A 142 8.51 9.33 1.38
C ARG A 142 7.99 9.20 -0.05
N ASP A 143 6.93 9.91 -0.39
CA ASP A 143 6.32 9.86 -1.73
C ASP A 143 7.33 10.30 -2.81
N ARG A 144 8.11 11.34 -2.53
CA ARG A 144 9.11 11.88 -3.46
C ARG A 144 10.33 10.96 -3.62
N LEU A 145 10.88 10.45 -2.51
CA LEU A 145 12.14 9.68 -2.52
C LEU A 145 11.92 8.20 -2.86
N PHE A 146 10.87 7.60 -2.33
CA PHE A 146 10.65 6.15 -2.38
C PHE A 146 9.44 5.76 -3.25
N GLY A 147 8.68 6.75 -3.75
CA GLY A 147 7.48 6.55 -4.54
C GLY A 147 6.23 6.32 -3.70
N LYS A 148 5.11 6.84 -4.19
CA LYS A 148 3.80 6.70 -3.55
C LYS A 148 3.24 5.29 -3.79
N PRO A 149 2.92 4.52 -2.74
CA PRO A 149 2.29 3.23 -2.90
C PRO A 149 0.82 3.39 -3.33
N PRO A 150 0.24 2.41 -4.05
CA PRO A 150 -1.18 2.40 -4.34
C PRO A 150 -1.99 2.22 -3.04
N ALA A 151 -3.13 2.88 -2.94
CA ALA A 151 -4.03 2.82 -1.80
C ALA A 151 -5.23 1.88 -2.02
N THR A 152 -5.50 1.49 -3.27
CA THR A 152 -6.62 0.63 -3.65
C THR A 152 -6.21 -0.45 -4.63
N VAL A 153 -7.08 -1.46 -4.79
CA VAL A 153 -6.89 -2.52 -5.80
C VAL A 153 -6.88 -1.91 -7.20
N TRP A 154 -7.77 -0.94 -7.48
CA TRP A 154 -7.82 -0.25 -8.77
C TRP A 154 -6.49 0.42 -9.12
N GLU A 155 -6.00 1.31 -8.25
CA GLU A 155 -4.71 1.98 -8.46
C GLU A 155 -3.56 0.99 -8.69
N ASN A 156 -3.57 -0.11 -7.92
CA ASN A 156 -2.54 -1.15 -8.03
C ASN A 156 -2.62 -1.90 -9.36
N MET A 157 -3.81 -2.24 -9.83
CA MET A 157 -4.00 -2.95 -11.10
C MET A 157 -3.70 -2.05 -12.30
N CYS A 158 -3.90 -0.74 -12.20
CA CYS A 158 -3.50 0.25 -13.22
C CYS A 158 -1.97 0.32 -13.42
N ALA A 159 -1.18 -0.23 -12.51
CA ALA A 159 0.27 -0.30 -12.67
C ALA A 159 0.70 -1.07 -13.92
N PHE A 160 -0.07 -2.04 -14.39
CA PHE A 160 0.23 -2.80 -15.60
C PHE A 160 0.22 -1.93 -16.88
N GLU A 161 -0.67 -0.94 -16.95
CA GLU A 161 -0.72 0.03 -18.05
C GLU A 161 0.24 1.19 -17.84
N LYS A 162 0.44 1.58 -16.59
CA LYS A 162 1.29 2.71 -16.23
C LYS A 162 2.78 2.39 -16.40
N TYR A 163 3.17 1.13 -16.18
CA TYR A 163 4.56 0.66 -16.21
C TYR A 163 4.72 -0.56 -17.14
N PRO A 164 4.40 -0.43 -18.44
CA PRO A 164 4.40 -1.55 -19.37
C PRO A 164 5.79 -2.17 -19.55
N GLU A 165 6.86 -1.39 -19.41
CA GLU A 165 8.24 -1.87 -19.48
C GLU A 165 8.61 -2.77 -18.28
N LYS A 166 8.09 -2.45 -17.09
CA LYS A 166 8.28 -3.28 -15.89
C LYS A 166 7.45 -4.56 -15.97
N LEU A 167 6.25 -4.49 -16.53
CA LEU A 167 5.43 -5.67 -16.81
C LEU A 167 6.09 -6.58 -17.84
N ALA A 168 6.71 -6.02 -18.89
CA ALA A 168 7.44 -6.79 -19.91
C ALA A 168 8.55 -7.64 -19.30
N VAL A 169 9.26 -7.15 -18.27
CA VAL A 169 10.27 -7.95 -17.55
C VAL A 169 9.67 -9.25 -17.01
N LEU A 170 8.42 -9.22 -16.55
CA LEU A 170 7.72 -10.38 -16.01
C LEU A 170 7.13 -11.28 -17.10
N THR A 171 6.72 -10.71 -18.24
CA THR A 171 5.90 -11.43 -19.23
C THR A 171 6.68 -11.91 -20.44
N ASP A 172 7.79 -11.27 -20.82
CA ASP A 172 8.53 -11.58 -22.05
C ASP A 172 9.29 -12.91 -21.98
N SER A 173 9.51 -13.45 -20.77
CA SER A 173 10.13 -14.76 -20.59
C SER A 173 9.24 -15.94 -21.02
N GLY A 174 7.91 -15.70 -21.19
CA GLY A 174 6.93 -16.74 -21.46
C GLY A 174 6.53 -17.60 -20.25
N ILE A 175 7.15 -17.38 -19.08
CA ILE A 175 6.80 -18.05 -17.82
C ILE A 175 5.50 -17.45 -17.27
N LEU A 176 5.47 -16.13 -17.14
CA LEU A 176 4.28 -15.36 -16.80
C LEU A 176 3.78 -14.69 -18.09
N LYS A 177 2.79 -15.28 -18.76
CA LYS A 177 2.31 -14.73 -20.03
C LYS A 177 1.47 -13.46 -19.80
N LYS A 178 1.46 -12.56 -20.78
CA LYS A 178 0.67 -11.32 -20.73
C LYS A 178 -0.82 -11.59 -20.51
N GLU A 179 -1.36 -12.64 -21.13
CA GLU A 179 -2.75 -13.05 -20.98
C GLU A 179 -3.08 -13.49 -19.53
N TYR A 180 -2.08 -14.03 -18.80
CA TYR A 180 -2.25 -14.38 -17.39
C TYR A 180 -2.29 -13.14 -16.51
N ALA A 181 -1.45 -12.15 -16.79
CA ALA A 181 -1.47 -10.88 -16.08
C ALA A 181 -2.81 -10.15 -16.28
N GLU A 182 -3.32 -10.13 -17.51
CA GLU A 182 -4.61 -9.53 -17.85
C GLU A 182 -5.77 -10.28 -17.17
N SER A 183 -5.80 -11.59 -17.25
CA SER A 183 -6.81 -12.42 -16.57
C SER A 183 -6.78 -12.23 -15.05
N PHE A 184 -5.58 -12.13 -14.46
CA PHE A 184 -5.40 -11.87 -13.04
C PHE A 184 -5.96 -10.50 -12.65
N LYS A 185 -5.64 -9.46 -13.43
CA LYS A 185 -6.17 -8.10 -13.25
C LYS A 185 -7.70 -8.10 -13.25
N GLN A 186 -8.31 -8.70 -14.26
CA GLN A 186 -9.78 -8.78 -14.37
C GLN A 186 -10.38 -9.48 -13.15
N GLY A 187 -9.83 -10.61 -12.73
CA GLY A 187 -10.29 -11.32 -11.54
C GLY A 187 -10.15 -10.51 -10.25
N ALA A 188 -9.06 -9.76 -10.09
CA ALA A 188 -8.85 -8.88 -8.94
C ALA A 188 -9.84 -7.72 -8.90
N LEU A 189 -10.15 -7.11 -10.06
CA LEU A 189 -11.13 -6.02 -10.16
C LEU A 189 -12.56 -6.49 -9.87
N ILE A 190 -12.99 -7.60 -10.44
CA ILE A 190 -14.31 -8.19 -10.14
C ILE A 190 -14.45 -8.48 -8.64
N ARG A 191 -13.40 -9.01 -8.03
CA ARG A 191 -13.39 -9.25 -6.59
C ARG A 191 -13.45 -7.95 -5.80
N TRP A 192 -12.69 -6.93 -6.18
CA TRP A 192 -12.68 -5.61 -5.55
C TRP A 192 -14.08 -4.97 -5.55
N GLU A 193 -14.75 -4.93 -6.71
CA GLU A 193 -16.12 -4.44 -6.85
C GLU A 193 -17.08 -5.20 -5.94
N THR A 194 -17.04 -6.53 -6.01
CA THR A 194 -17.91 -7.41 -5.20
C THR A 194 -17.68 -7.17 -3.71
N GLU A 195 -16.43 -7.13 -3.25
CA GLU A 195 -16.12 -6.92 -1.83
C GLU A 195 -16.51 -5.52 -1.34
N LEU A 196 -16.33 -4.48 -2.16
CA LEU A 196 -16.80 -3.14 -1.82
C LEU A 196 -18.31 -3.10 -1.58
N LEU A 197 -19.08 -3.70 -2.50
CA LEU A 197 -20.54 -3.65 -2.46
C LEU A 197 -21.15 -4.57 -1.40
N THR A 198 -20.59 -5.76 -1.19
CA THR A 198 -21.21 -6.80 -0.36
C THR A 198 -20.64 -6.92 1.04
N ARG A 199 -19.40 -6.45 1.27
CA ARG A 199 -18.72 -6.53 2.56
C ARG A 199 -18.35 -5.16 3.13
N ILE A 200 -17.51 -4.40 2.44
CA ILE A 200 -16.89 -3.19 3.02
C ILE A 200 -17.92 -2.10 3.32
N ILE A 201 -18.76 -1.75 2.35
CA ILE A 201 -19.80 -0.73 2.56
C ILE A 201 -20.85 -1.19 3.60
N PRO A 202 -21.41 -2.41 3.54
CA PRO A 202 -22.31 -2.90 4.58
C PRO A 202 -21.70 -2.90 5.98
N GLU A 203 -20.49 -3.40 6.18
CA GLU A 203 -19.82 -3.41 7.48
C GLU A 203 -19.57 -2.00 8.01
N ASN A 204 -19.11 -1.09 7.16
CA ASN A 204 -18.90 0.32 7.54
C ASN A 204 -20.24 1.01 7.85
N HIS A 205 -21.29 0.72 7.10
CA HIS A 205 -22.62 1.24 7.39
C HIS A 205 -23.12 0.81 8.77
N GLN A 206 -22.91 -0.46 9.17
CA GLN A 206 -23.23 -0.94 10.51
C GLN A 206 -22.44 -0.18 11.59
N LYS A 207 -21.14 0.09 11.36
CA LYS A 207 -20.32 0.88 12.29
C LYS A 207 -20.83 2.33 12.42
N VAL A 208 -21.25 2.93 11.31
CA VAL A 208 -21.87 4.28 11.30
C VAL A 208 -23.17 4.30 12.11
N ILE A 209 -24.02 3.28 11.96
CA ILE A 209 -25.29 3.16 12.73
C ILE A 209 -24.99 2.94 14.22
N ALA A 210 -23.98 2.13 14.55
CA ALA A 210 -23.60 1.81 15.93
C ALA A 210 -23.02 3.02 16.69
N ALA A 211 -22.51 4.03 16.00
CA ALA A 211 -22.02 5.27 16.61
C ALA A 211 -23.22 6.15 17.03
N LYS A 212 -23.82 5.86 18.20
CA LYS A 212 -25.03 6.54 18.73
C LYS A 212 -24.65 7.64 19.72
N ARG A 213 -25.57 8.60 19.89
CA ARG A 213 -25.49 9.56 20.98
C ARG A 213 -25.71 8.84 22.31
N LEU A 214 -24.84 9.07 23.28
CA LEU A 214 -24.83 8.37 24.57
C LEU A 214 -25.27 9.30 25.71
N HIS A 215 -24.92 10.60 25.64
CA HIS A 215 -25.34 11.56 26.64
C HIS A 215 -26.79 12.03 26.39
N THR A 216 -27.58 12.08 27.44
CA THR A 216 -28.90 12.72 27.39
C THR A 216 -28.75 14.25 27.32
N PRO A 217 -29.76 15.00 26.87
CA PRO A 217 -29.70 16.47 26.87
C PRO A 217 -29.31 17.06 28.23
N ASP A 218 -29.81 16.49 29.32
CA ASP A 218 -29.63 17.00 30.70
C ASP A 218 -28.24 16.66 31.26
N SER A 219 -27.55 15.67 30.72
CA SER A 219 -26.19 15.24 31.14
C SER A 219 -25.09 15.64 30.17
N SER A 220 -25.41 16.28 29.05
CA SER A 220 -24.44 16.69 28.04
C SER A 220 -23.73 17.98 28.47
N THR A 221 -22.39 17.95 28.37
CA THR A 221 -21.55 19.16 28.45
C THR A 221 -21.37 19.80 27.08
N ASP A 222 -20.82 21.01 27.04
CA ASP A 222 -20.45 21.67 25.76
C ASP A 222 -19.47 20.87 24.93
N LEU A 223 -18.55 20.14 25.59
CA LEU A 223 -17.62 19.25 24.93
C LEU A 223 -18.34 18.07 24.28
N ASP A 224 -19.28 17.44 24.97
CA ASP A 224 -20.07 16.32 24.44
C ASP A 224 -20.87 16.74 23.22
N LEU A 225 -21.46 17.91 23.26
CA LEU A 225 -22.23 18.49 22.14
C LEU A 225 -21.30 18.77 20.94
N ALA A 226 -20.12 19.35 21.19
CA ALA A 226 -19.16 19.65 20.14
C ALA A 226 -18.64 18.37 19.47
N LEU A 227 -18.27 17.35 20.24
CA LEU A 227 -17.82 16.04 19.72
C LEU A 227 -18.95 15.35 18.96
N TRP A 228 -20.16 15.32 19.53
CA TRP A 228 -21.30 14.69 18.87
C TRP A 228 -21.66 15.37 17.53
N ASN A 229 -21.60 16.67 17.45
CA ASN A 229 -21.85 17.40 16.20
C ASN A 229 -20.83 17.03 15.11
N LYS A 230 -19.54 16.90 15.46
CA LYS A 230 -18.50 16.41 14.55
C LYS A 230 -18.78 14.97 14.11
N ILE A 231 -19.07 14.08 15.04
CA ILE A 231 -19.43 12.69 14.78
C ILE A 231 -20.64 12.62 13.83
N GLN A 232 -21.68 13.39 14.10
CA GLN A 232 -22.90 13.41 13.27
C GLN A 232 -22.62 13.93 11.84
N ALA A 233 -21.73 14.90 11.67
CA ALA A 233 -21.31 15.38 10.35
C ALA A 233 -20.61 14.26 9.55
N LEU A 234 -19.69 13.51 10.17
CA LEU A 234 -19.01 12.38 9.52
C LEU A 234 -19.99 11.24 9.17
N ARG A 235 -20.91 10.90 10.06
CA ARG A 235 -21.96 9.90 9.82
C ARG A 235 -22.84 10.30 8.63
N THR A 236 -23.22 11.57 8.55
CA THR A 236 -24.00 12.13 7.43
C THR A 236 -23.20 12.05 6.13
N LYS A 237 -21.94 12.47 6.14
CA LYS A 237 -21.06 12.42 4.97
C LYS A 237 -20.90 10.99 4.43
N LEU A 238 -20.80 9.99 5.30
CA LEU A 238 -20.62 8.59 4.94
C LEU A 238 -21.88 7.93 4.37
N ALA A 239 -23.05 8.13 5.03
CA ALA A 239 -24.18 7.23 4.85
C ALA A 239 -25.53 7.92 4.54
N LYS A 240 -25.62 9.25 4.60
CA LYS A 240 -26.90 9.94 4.43
C LYS A 240 -26.90 10.83 3.19
N ASP A 241 -27.71 10.44 2.22
CA ASP A 241 -27.97 11.27 1.05
C ASP A 241 -28.82 12.50 1.40
N SER A 242 -28.58 13.61 0.75
CA SER A 242 -29.41 14.79 0.73
C SER A 242 -29.89 15.07 -0.70
N PHE A 243 -30.77 16.04 -0.86
CA PHE A 243 -31.36 16.38 -2.16
C PHE A 243 -30.27 16.82 -3.19
N ASP A 244 -29.25 17.49 -2.70
CA ASP A 244 -28.17 18.10 -3.48
C ASP A 244 -26.85 17.34 -3.41
N LYS A 245 -26.71 16.37 -2.49
CA LYS A 245 -25.46 15.67 -2.26
C LYS A 245 -25.65 14.22 -1.88
N ALA A 246 -25.05 13.33 -2.65
CA ALA A 246 -24.96 11.90 -2.33
C ALA A 246 -23.90 11.63 -1.25
N SER A 247 -24.15 10.65 -0.41
CA SER A 247 -23.20 10.14 0.57
C SER A 247 -22.05 9.40 -0.10
N ILE A 248 -20.93 9.23 0.61
CA ILE A 248 -19.78 8.49 0.10
C ILE A 248 -20.17 7.06 -0.33
N PHE A 249 -20.98 6.36 0.50
CA PHE A 249 -21.44 5.01 0.17
C PHE A 249 -22.27 4.97 -1.13
N THR A 250 -23.12 5.95 -1.34
CA THR A 250 -23.93 6.06 -2.57
C THR A 250 -23.04 6.42 -3.77
N CYS A 251 -22.07 7.32 -3.60
CA CYS A 251 -21.11 7.66 -4.67
C CYS A 251 -20.33 6.43 -5.14
N ILE A 252 -19.81 5.59 -4.20
CA ILE A 252 -19.07 4.39 -4.58
C ILE A 252 -19.97 3.42 -5.36
N ARG A 253 -21.19 3.15 -4.86
CA ARG A 253 -22.14 2.24 -5.55
C ARG A 253 -22.47 2.72 -6.96
N LYS A 254 -22.69 4.02 -7.11
CA LYS A 254 -23.00 4.62 -8.41
C LYS A 254 -21.82 4.54 -9.36
N ALA A 255 -20.63 4.92 -8.90
CA ALA A 255 -19.41 4.88 -9.71
C ALA A 255 -19.12 3.45 -10.20
N ILE A 256 -19.23 2.43 -9.33
CA ILE A 256 -19.08 1.03 -9.74
C ILE A 256 -20.13 0.63 -10.80
N ALA A 257 -21.40 0.99 -10.59
CA ALA A 257 -22.47 0.66 -11.53
C ALA A 257 -22.30 1.33 -12.91
N GLU A 258 -21.64 2.47 -12.95
CA GLU A 258 -21.33 3.23 -14.17
C GLU A 258 -19.97 2.84 -14.80
N GLY A 259 -19.17 1.97 -14.12
CA GLY A 259 -17.83 1.59 -14.55
C GLY A 259 -16.79 2.69 -14.35
N ASP A 260 -17.09 3.71 -13.56
CA ASP A 260 -16.16 4.80 -13.21
C ASP A 260 -15.29 4.36 -12.00
N PHE A 261 -14.30 3.53 -12.30
CA PHE A 261 -13.45 2.95 -11.26
C PHE A 261 -12.47 3.94 -10.64
N ASP A 262 -12.12 5.01 -11.32
CA ASP A 262 -11.31 6.10 -10.76
C ASP A 262 -12.07 6.79 -9.63
N THR A 263 -13.31 7.23 -9.90
CA THR A 263 -14.18 7.80 -8.86
C THR A 263 -14.47 6.80 -7.73
N ALA A 264 -14.69 5.52 -8.04
CA ALA A 264 -14.91 4.50 -7.01
C ALA A 264 -13.69 4.34 -6.09
N SER A 265 -12.49 4.35 -6.65
CA SER A 265 -11.20 4.28 -5.94
C SER A 265 -10.99 5.50 -5.04
N ASP A 266 -11.15 6.70 -5.57
CA ASP A 266 -11.02 7.95 -4.82
C ASP A 266 -12.00 7.99 -3.63
N LYS A 267 -13.25 7.60 -3.87
CA LYS A 267 -14.27 7.54 -2.82
C LYS A 267 -14.03 6.42 -1.80
N GLN A 268 -13.38 5.33 -2.19
CA GLN A 268 -12.93 4.30 -1.25
C GLN A 268 -11.85 4.85 -0.30
N ILE A 269 -10.89 5.63 -0.81
CA ILE A 269 -9.86 6.28 0.00
C ILE A 269 -10.52 7.27 0.97
N GLU A 270 -11.37 8.16 0.47
CA GLU A 270 -12.12 9.11 1.29
C GLU A 270 -12.96 8.41 2.37
N MET A 271 -13.63 7.30 2.02
CA MET A 271 -14.37 6.48 2.98
C MET A 271 -13.48 5.98 4.11
N ALA A 272 -12.30 5.45 3.78
CA ALA A 272 -11.38 4.91 4.77
C ALA A 272 -10.88 5.98 5.75
N GLU A 273 -10.55 7.17 5.27
CA GLU A 273 -10.12 8.32 6.07
C GLU A 273 -11.24 8.80 7.01
N VAL A 274 -12.44 9.00 6.47
CA VAL A 274 -13.60 9.45 7.25
C VAL A 274 -14.02 8.41 8.28
N MET A 275 -13.94 7.12 7.97
CA MET A 275 -14.20 6.04 8.93
C MET A 275 -13.17 5.99 10.05
N LEU A 276 -11.89 6.26 9.76
CA LEU A 276 -10.84 6.35 10.77
C LEU A 276 -11.08 7.52 11.72
N GLU A 277 -11.42 8.70 11.19
CA GLU A 277 -11.75 9.89 11.96
C GLU A 277 -12.99 9.67 12.82
N LEU A 278 -14.05 9.09 12.25
CA LEU A 278 -15.26 8.72 13.00
C LEU A 278 -14.93 7.81 14.18
N ARG A 279 -14.12 6.78 13.97
CA ARG A 279 -13.71 5.86 15.03
C ARG A 279 -12.92 6.58 16.14
N LYS A 280 -12.01 7.48 15.76
CA LYS A 280 -11.19 8.26 16.71
C LYS A 280 -12.08 9.16 17.57
N LEU A 281 -12.92 9.98 16.94
CA LEU A 281 -13.81 10.91 17.65
C LEU A 281 -14.85 10.17 18.50
N TYR A 282 -15.37 9.04 18.00
CA TYR A 282 -16.35 8.27 18.78
C TYR A 282 -15.72 7.57 19.98
N ASN A 283 -14.46 7.14 19.89
CA ASN A 283 -13.74 6.62 21.05
C ASN A 283 -13.46 7.70 22.08
N GLU A 284 -13.08 8.91 21.66
CA GLU A 284 -12.92 10.08 22.55
C GLU A 284 -14.25 10.43 23.25
N TYR A 285 -15.34 10.50 22.47
CA TYR A 285 -16.68 10.76 22.98
C TYR A 285 -17.10 9.75 24.06
N LYS A 286 -16.82 8.46 23.86
CA LYS A 286 -17.12 7.41 24.84
C LYS A 286 -16.30 7.50 26.13
N GLN A 287 -15.10 8.03 26.09
CA GLN A 287 -14.26 8.19 27.28
C GLN A 287 -14.81 9.22 28.26
N ASN A 288 -15.69 10.10 27.81
CA ASN A 288 -16.30 11.15 28.62
C ASN A 288 -17.64 10.72 29.25
N ILE A 289 -17.98 9.44 29.23
CA ILE A 289 -19.19 8.89 29.89
C ILE A 289 -18.87 8.58 31.34
N ILE A 290 -19.74 9.02 32.26
CA ILE A 290 -19.56 8.89 33.73
C ILE A 290 -20.42 7.75 34.31
N ASP A 291 -21.12 6.96 33.55
CA ASP A 291 -22.04 5.90 34.01
C ASP A 291 -21.32 4.63 34.50
#